data_0d0e69785a7264f100452e91627a3fdc
#
_entry.id   0d0e69785a7264f100452e91627a3fdc
#
_cell.length_a   1.000
_cell.length_b   1.000
_cell.length_c   1.000
_cell.angle_alpha   90.00
_cell.angle_beta   90.00
_cell.angle_gamma   90.00
#
_symmetry.space_group_name_H-M   'P 1'
#
loop_
_entity.id
_entity.type
_entity.pdbx_description
1 polymer ?
#
loop_
_entity_poly.entity_id
_entity_poly.type
_entity_poly.pdbx_seq_one_letter_code
_entity_poly.pdbx_strand_id
1 'polypeptide(L)'
;MPPARKILSTICVSILVTTAIFAQAGRKVAGIEVEGLKTLTTETVVATSGLKMGETFSVAAIDAAAQRLVDSGLFKKVAYRTRAVGANVTITFQLEELKGQSLPVFFDNFIWFSDEELATAIKREVPSFNGPAPDIGNTNEAIKKALQNLLAERKLPGQVEYNLGEQEHLFRVAGAPMTICTLHFPGAQSVSEEKLIQAARSSIDSEYSRQSATTFPKYSLYPIYRELGHLRASFGLPVAKPVANADCEGVDLTIPVTEGAVYSLAKAEWSGNQVLSAKELDDALGMKPGEVANGKKFDKGLSDVKKAYGKHGYIQVQMSPTPEFEDGVTKVTFKIGVNEGPQYRMGQVEFKGFSPVDAALLAEKWTLKSGGIYDQSYAARFFRADAHEIVSRIFKARESQGKPLPNLSTHENPNRQTLIVNLLIELKD
;
A
#
# COMPACT_ATOMS: atom_id res chain seq x y z
N MET A 1 20.87 -18.26 5.27
CA MET A 1 19.51 -18.56 5.74
C MET A 1 19.63 -19.49 6.94
N PRO A 2 19.35 -19.07 8.17
CA PRO A 2 19.28 -19.96 9.30
C PRO A 2 17.84 -20.51 9.42
N PRO A 3 17.64 -21.74 9.94
CA PRO A 3 16.34 -22.38 10.01
C PRO A 3 15.48 -21.80 11.11
N ALA A 4 14.19 -21.65 10.79
CA ALA A 4 13.16 -21.20 11.71
C ALA A 4 13.08 -22.15 12.93
N ARG A 5 13.38 -21.66 14.12
CA ARG A 5 13.13 -22.32 15.38
C ARG A 5 11.62 -22.29 15.66
N LYS A 6 10.97 -23.45 15.53
CA LYS A 6 9.64 -23.68 16.10
C LYS A 6 9.75 -23.58 17.64
N ILE A 7 9.24 -22.49 18.18
CA ILE A 7 9.03 -22.39 19.63
C ILE A 7 7.76 -23.17 19.94
N LEU A 8 7.92 -24.41 20.40
CA LEU A 8 6.83 -25.17 21.02
C LEU A 8 6.57 -24.53 22.39
N SER A 9 5.58 -23.67 22.48
CA SER A 9 5.08 -23.17 23.76
C SER A 9 4.24 -24.27 24.40
N THR A 10 4.81 -24.95 25.40
CA THR A 10 4.10 -25.92 26.21
C THR A 10 3.14 -25.16 27.11
N ILE A 11 1.86 -25.13 26.75
CA ILE A 11 0.80 -24.56 27.58
C ILE A 11 0.47 -25.62 28.65
N CYS A 12 0.86 -25.36 29.88
CA CYS A 12 0.42 -26.16 31.03
C CYS A 12 -1.06 -25.88 31.29
N VAL A 13 -1.93 -26.79 30.87
CA VAL A 13 -3.34 -26.82 31.25
C VAL A 13 -3.45 -27.47 32.61
N SER A 14 -3.62 -26.70 33.68
CA SER A 14 -3.95 -27.21 35.01
C SER A 14 -5.48 -27.34 35.13
N ILE A 15 -6.02 -28.50 34.83
CA ILE A 15 -7.44 -28.82 35.07
C ILE A 15 -7.60 -29.18 36.54
N LEU A 16 -8.17 -28.29 37.32
CA LEU A 16 -8.64 -28.59 38.68
C LEU A 16 -10.04 -29.22 38.58
N VAL A 17 -10.09 -30.55 38.51
CA VAL A 17 -11.35 -31.29 38.54
C VAL A 17 -11.69 -31.58 40.01
N THR A 18 -12.66 -30.88 40.57
CA THR A 18 -13.35 -31.30 41.80
C THR A 18 -14.46 -32.26 41.41
N THR A 19 -14.20 -33.56 41.60
CA THR A 19 -15.14 -34.62 41.28
C THR A 19 -16.26 -34.71 42.34
N ALA A 20 -17.50 -34.36 41.89
CA ALA A 20 -18.71 -34.88 42.49
C ALA A 20 -19.43 -35.70 41.42
N ILE A 21 -19.09 -36.98 41.32
CA ILE A 21 -19.76 -37.92 40.42
C ILE A 21 -20.94 -38.49 41.22
N PHE A 22 -22.17 -38.01 40.98
CA PHE A 22 -23.42 -38.78 41.05
C PHE A 22 -24.61 -37.96 40.47
N ALA A 23 -25.37 -38.59 39.57
CA ALA A 23 -26.66 -38.15 39.02
C ALA A 23 -26.64 -36.86 38.12
N GLN A 24 -26.03 -36.94 36.95
CA GLN A 24 -26.06 -35.85 35.96
C GLN A 24 -27.01 -36.08 34.76
N ALA A 25 -27.70 -37.25 34.73
CA ALA A 25 -28.60 -37.54 33.62
C ALA A 25 -29.86 -36.66 33.70
N GLY A 26 -30.08 -35.82 32.64
CA GLY A 26 -31.29 -35.03 32.47
C GLY A 26 -31.22 -33.55 32.86
N ARG A 27 -30.08 -33.03 33.40
CA ARG A 27 -29.91 -31.58 33.66
C ARG A 27 -29.73 -30.80 32.38
N LYS A 28 -30.17 -29.53 32.36
CA LYS A 28 -30.07 -28.65 31.21
C LYS A 28 -29.16 -27.45 31.53
N VAL A 29 -28.46 -26.97 30.51
CA VAL A 29 -27.69 -25.73 30.57
C VAL A 29 -28.68 -24.55 30.66
N ALA A 30 -28.79 -23.94 31.83
CA ALA A 30 -29.68 -22.84 32.12
C ALA A 30 -28.98 -21.46 32.10
N GLY A 31 -27.65 -21.43 32.19
CA GLY A 31 -26.89 -20.20 32.13
C GLY A 31 -25.46 -20.46 31.69
N ILE A 32 -24.92 -19.53 30.91
CA ILE A 32 -23.51 -19.49 30.55
C ILE A 32 -23.01 -18.08 30.95
N GLU A 33 -22.13 -18.07 31.94
CA GLU A 33 -21.50 -16.86 32.48
C GLU A 33 -20.04 -16.81 32.09
N VAL A 34 -19.46 -15.63 31.96
CA VAL A 34 -18.06 -15.44 31.61
C VAL A 34 -17.42 -14.39 32.50
N GLU A 35 -16.30 -14.75 33.09
CA GLU A 35 -15.47 -13.89 33.96
C GLU A 35 -14.11 -13.67 33.34
N GLY A 36 -13.51 -12.48 33.54
CA GLY A 36 -12.13 -12.15 33.16
C GLY A 36 -11.96 -11.53 31.77
N LEU A 37 -13.07 -11.19 31.09
CA LEU A 37 -13.03 -10.46 29.81
C LEU A 37 -12.59 -9.00 30.02
N LYS A 38 -11.88 -8.45 29.01
CA LYS A 38 -11.43 -7.06 28.93
C LYS A 38 -11.85 -6.40 27.63
N THR A 39 -11.70 -7.09 26.52
CA THR A 39 -11.93 -6.60 25.16
C THR A 39 -12.97 -7.45 24.42
N LEU A 40 -13.04 -8.73 24.70
CA LEU A 40 -14.00 -9.64 24.09
C LEU A 40 -15.36 -9.57 24.79
N THR A 41 -16.43 -9.93 24.06
CA THR A 41 -17.79 -9.97 24.60
C THR A 41 -18.18 -11.39 25.04
N THR A 42 -19.15 -11.48 25.94
CA THR A 42 -19.72 -12.78 26.37
C THR A 42 -20.27 -13.56 25.19
N GLU A 43 -20.91 -12.87 24.22
CA GLU A 43 -21.46 -13.48 23.01
C GLU A 43 -20.37 -14.13 22.15
N THR A 44 -19.23 -13.51 22.03
CA THR A 44 -18.05 -14.08 21.33
C THR A 44 -17.60 -15.37 21.99
N VAL A 45 -17.52 -15.40 23.33
CA VAL A 45 -17.12 -16.59 24.08
C VAL A 45 -18.15 -17.72 23.93
N VAL A 46 -19.42 -17.39 24.06
CA VAL A 46 -20.52 -18.38 23.90
C VAL A 46 -20.51 -18.96 22.49
N ALA A 47 -20.40 -18.11 21.46
CA ALA A 47 -20.32 -18.57 20.07
C ALA A 47 -19.10 -19.46 19.83
N THR A 48 -17.92 -19.07 20.30
CA THR A 48 -16.67 -19.86 20.18
C THR A 48 -16.75 -21.18 20.94
N SER A 49 -17.38 -21.19 22.12
CA SER A 49 -17.58 -22.41 22.92
C SER A 49 -18.49 -23.41 22.24
N GLY A 50 -19.41 -22.94 21.38
CA GLY A 50 -20.42 -23.76 20.72
C GLY A 50 -21.48 -24.35 21.64
N LEU A 51 -21.55 -23.92 22.91
CA LEU A 51 -22.60 -24.32 23.86
C LEU A 51 -23.88 -23.54 23.59
N LYS A 52 -25.02 -24.21 23.79
CA LYS A 52 -26.35 -23.61 23.65
C LYS A 52 -27.14 -23.72 24.93
N MET A 53 -27.91 -22.67 25.22
CA MET A 53 -28.90 -22.68 26.29
C MET A 53 -29.94 -23.75 26.05
N GLY A 54 -30.36 -24.48 27.12
CA GLY A 54 -31.35 -25.51 27.03
C GLY A 54 -30.85 -26.90 26.61
N GLU A 55 -29.58 -27.05 26.21
CA GLU A 55 -28.97 -28.33 25.88
C GLU A 55 -28.84 -29.22 27.13
N THR A 56 -28.82 -30.54 26.91
CA THR A 56 -28.57 -31.49 28.00
C THR A 56 -27.14 -31.33 28.51
N PHE A 57 -27.00 -31.10 29.80
CA PHE A 57 -25.71 -30.93 30.44
C PHE A 57 -24.88 -32.22 30.35
N SER A 58 -23.63 -32.06 29.90
CA SER A 58 -22.64 -33.15 29.86
C SER A 58 -21.25 -32.56 30.13
N VAL A 59 -20.48 -33.18 30.99
CA VAL A 59 -19.09 -32.78 31.26
C VAL A 59 -18.27 -32.85 29.99
N ALA A 60 -18.44 -33.90 29.20
CA ALA A 60 -17.74 -34.05 27.93
C ALA A 60 -18.06 -32.89 26.93
N ALA A 61 -19.30 -32.37 26.92
CA ALA A 61 -19.66 -31.23 26.08
C ALA A 61 -18.99 -29.93 26.56
N ILE A 62 -18.84 -29.75 27.88
CA ILE A 62 -18.17 -28.58 28.45
C ILE A 62 -16.66 -28.67 28.23
N ASP A 63 -16.05 -29.84 28.41
CA ASP A 63 -14.63 -30.06 28.11
C ASP A 63 -14.32 -29.75 26.63
N ALA A 64 -15.18 -30.23 25.73
CA ALA A 64 -15.07 -29.91 24.30
C ALA A 64 -15.26 -28.42 24.02
N ALA A 65 -16.14 -27.73 24.74
CA ALA A 65 -16.33 -26.29 24.65
C ALA A 65 -15.12 -25.53 25.19
N ALA A 66 -14.57 -25.93 26.33
CA ALA A 66 -13.34 -25.37 26.87
C ALA A 66 -12.15 -25.58 25.92
N GLN A 67 -12.06 -26.76 25.30
CA GLN A 67 -11.03 -27.03 24.28
C GLN A 67 -11.19 -26.15 23.07
N ARG A 68 -12.41 -25.91 22.55
CA ARG A 68 -12.64 -24.96 21.47
C ARG A 68 -12.18 -23.51 21.81
N LEU A 69 -12.41 -23.10 23.07
CA LEU A 69 -11.89 -21.79 23.53
C LEU A 69 -10.37 -21.77 23.60
N VAL A 70 -9.71 -22.87 24.02
CA VAL A 70 -8.24 -22.99 23.95
C VAL A 70 -7.74 -22.94 22.51
N ASP A 71 -8.36 -23.73 21.63
CA ASP A 71 -7.95 -23.87 20.22
C ASP A 71 -8.16 -22.57 19.42
N SER A 72 -9.08 -21.70 19.85
CA SER A 72 -9.28 -20.39 19.24
C SER A 72 -8.05 -19.50 19.35
N GLY A 73 -7.18 -19.73 20.36
CA GLY A 73 -6.01 -18.90 20.62
C GLY A 73 -6.32 -17.50 21.16
N LEU A 74 -7.58 -17.23 21.52
CA LEU A 74 -8.02 -15.95 22.09
C LEU A 74 -7.65 -15.81 23.57
N PHE A 75 -7.38 -16.94 24.24
CA PHE A 75 -7.22 -16.98 25.69
C PHE A 75 -5.89 -17.61 26.10
N LYS A 76 -5.21 -16.97 27.03
CA LYS A 76 -4.01 -17.48 27.70
C LYS A 76 -4.36 -18.56 28.73
N LYS A 77 -5.54 -18.44 29.38
CA LYS A 77 -6.06 -19.35 30.36
C LYS A 77 -7.55 -19.55 30.13
N VAL A 78 -7.97 -20.82 30.14
CA VAL A 78 -9.36 -21.24 30.09
C VAL A 78 -9.60 -22.19 31.28
N ALA A 79 -10.54 -21.83 32.14
CA ALA A 79 -11.04 -22.68 33.21
C ALA A 79 -12.55 -22.53 33.25
N TYR A 80 -13.23 -23.50 33.82
CA TYR A 80 -14.67 -23.39 34.05
C TYR A 80 -15.07 -23.94 35.40
N ARG A 81 -16.22 -23.49 35.88
CA ARG A 81 -16.92 -24.07 37.02
C ARG A 81 -18.38 -24.25 36.67
N THR A 82 -19.02 -25.24 37.33
CA THR A 82 -20.44 -25.52 37.14
C THR A 82 -21.17 -25.39 38.47
N ARG A 83 -22.39 -24.82 38.43
CA ARG A 83 -23.28 -24.71 39.57
C ARG A 83 -24.62 -25.32 39.19
N ALA A 84 -25.02 -26.41 39.89
CA ALA A 84 -26.28 -27.08 39.67
C ALA A 84 -27.32 -26.62 40.69
N VAL A 85 -28.54 -26.31 40.23
CA VAL A 85 -29.71 -25.99 41.04
C VAL A 85 -30.90 -26.75 40.46
N GLY A 86 -31.29 -27.83 41.13
CA GLY A 86 -32.31 -28.76 40.59
C GLY A 86 -31.91 -29.38 39.26
N ALA A 87 -32.78 -29.24 38.26
CA ALA A 87 -32.56 -29.71 36.90
C ALA A 87 -31.71 -28.73 36.03
N ASN A 88 -31.30 -27.57 36.57
CA ASN A 88 -30.59 -26.55 35.87
C ASN A 88 -29.12 -26.49 36.23
N VAL A 89 -28.26 -26.23 35.25
CA VAL A 89 -26.83 -26.03 35.46
C VAL A 89 -26.40 -24.70 34.84
N THR A 90 -25.71 -23.88 35.61
CA THR A 90 -25.00 -22.70 35.13
C THR A 90 -23.52 -23.06 34.98
N ILE A 91 -22.96 -22.70 33.83
CA ILE A 91 -21.54 -22.87 33.49
C ILE A 91 -20.91 -21.48 33.54
N THR A 92 -19.87 -21.30 34.34
CA THR A 92 -19.11 -20.06 34.39
C THR A 92 -17.71 -20.31 33.85
N PHE A 93 -17.38 -19.74 32.73
CA PHE A 93 -16.02 -19.74 32.20
C PHE A 93 -15.19 -18.65 32.90
N GLN A 94 -13.98 -19.02 33.31
CA GLN A 94 -12.99 -18.10 33.87
C GLN A 94 -11.84 -17.97 32.86
N LEU A 95 -11.71 -16.81 32.22
CA LEU A 95 -10.86 -16.64 31.09
C LEU A 95 -9.81 -15.56 31.37
N GLU A 96 -8.64 -15.71 30.79
CA GLU A 96 -7.62 -14.66 30.68
C GLU A 96 -7.33 -14.45 29.19
N GLU A 97 -7.70 -13.27 28.69
CA GLU A 97 -7.50 -12.92 27.26
C GLU A 97 -6.01 -12.89 26.92
N LEU A 98 -5.67 -13.44 25.76
CA LEU A 98 -4.35 -13.26 25.18
C LEU A 98 -4.26 -11.82 24.59
N LYS A 99 -3.13 -11.16 24.82
CA LYS A 99 -2.86 -9.86 24.21
C LYS A 99 -2.35 -10.10 22.79
N GLY A 100 -3.24 -10.14 21.83
CA GLY A 100 -2.97 -10.15 20.40
C GLY A 100 -3.62 -8.94 19.72
N GLN A 101 -3.14 -8.58 18.55
CA GLN A 101 -3.84 -7.64 17.69
C GLN A 101 -4.90 -8.38 16.89
N SER A 102 -6.04 -7.75 16.68
CA SER A 102 -7.05 -8.23 15.74
C SER A 102 -6.88 -7.43 14.45
N LEU A 103 -6.54 -8.12 13.38
CA LEU A 103 -6.29 -7.53 12.08
C LEU A 103 -7.43 -7.87 11.11
N PRO A 104 -7.76 -7.00 10.16
CA PRO A 104 -8.77 -7.28 9.15
C PRO A 104 -8.37 -8.50 8.32
N VAL A 105 -9.37 -9.28 7.91
CA VAL A 105 -9.21 -10.41 6.98
C VAL A 105 -9.49 -9.91 5.58
N PHE A 106 -8.56 -10.14 4.68
CA PHE A 106 -8.64 -9.75 3.27
C PHE A 106 -8.65 -10.99 2.38
N PHE A 107 -9.65 -11.06 1.48
CA PHE A 107 -9.81 -12.11 0.48
C PHE A 107 -9.36 -11.58 -0.88
N ASP A 108 -8.19 -12.03 -1.36
CA ASP A 108 -7.59 -11.43 -2.55
C ASP A 108 -8.28 -11.85 -3.86
N ASN A 109 -8.26 -13.13 -4.19
CA ASN A 109 -8.67 -13.60 -5.51
C ASN A 109 -9.77 -14.68 -5.50
N PHE A 110 -10.71 -14.59 -4.58
CA PHE A 110 -11.88 -15.47 -4.48
C PHE A 110 -12.98 -15.06 -5.49
N ILE A 111 -12.66 -15.05 -6.78
CA ILE A 111 -13.49 -14.49 -7.87
C ILE A 111 -14.87 -15.13 -8.05
N TRP A 112 -15.11 -16.31 -7.46
CA TRP A 112 -16.37 -17.06 -7.56
C TRP A 112 -17.34 -16.74 -6.43
N PHE A 113 -16.94 -15.96 -5.45
CA PHE A 113 -17.69 -15.70 -4.22
C PHE A 113 -17.73 -14.21 -3.88
N SER A 114 -18.85 -13.78 -3.32
CA SER A 114 -18.92 -12.50 -2.63
C SER A 114 -18.25 -12.60 -1.24
N ASP A 115 -17.83 -11.47 -0.69
CA ASP A 115 -17.27 -11.42 0.66
C ASP A 115 -18.27 -11.90 1.73
N GLU A 116 -19.58 -11.75 1.47
CA GLU A 116 -20.65 -12.24 2.34
C GLU A 116 -20.75 -13.78 2.32
N GLU A 117 -20.61 -14.41 1.15
CA GLU A 117 -20.58 -15.86 1.03
C GLU A 117 -19.36 -16.44 1.76
N LEU A 118 -18.19 -15.79 1.58
CA LEU A 118 -16.96 -16.18 2.28
C LEU A 118 -17.11 -16.04 3.79
N ALA A 119 -17.62 -14.92 4.27
CA ALA A 119 -17.88 -14.71 5.70
C ALA A 119 -18.89 -15.71 6.27
N THR A 120 -19.92 -16.08 5.50
CA THR A 120 -20.91 -17.08 5.90
C THR A 120 -20.28 -18.47 6.02
N ALA A 121 -19.43 -18.85 5.06
CA ALA A 121 -18.70 -20.12 5.11
C ALA A 121 -17.75 -20.17 6.32
N ILE A 122 -17.03 -19.07 6.59
CA ILE A 122 -16.14 -18.97 7.74
C ILE A 122 -16.91 -19.12 9.06
N LYS A 123 -18.08 -18.49 9.20
CA LYS A 123 -18.91 -18.59 10.43
C LYS A 123 -19.37 -20.00 10.76
N ARG A 124 -19.38 -20.92 9.81
CA ARG A 124 -19.68 -22.35 10.09
C ARG A 124 -18.58 -23.01 10.93
N GLU A 125 -17.32 -22.67 10.69
CA GLU A 125 -16.14 -23.20 11.42
C GLU A 125 -15.71 -22.26 12.57
N VAL A 126 -15.89 -20.94 12.39
CA VAL A 126 -15.54 -19.89 13.35
C VAL A 126 -16.78 -19.04 13.64
N PRO A 127 -17.69 -19.49 14.51
CA PRO A 127 -18.98 -18.81 14.75
C PRO A 127 -18.86 -17.36 15.23
N SER A 128 -17.74 -17.01 15.90
CA SER A 128 -17.44 -15.66 16.38
C SER A 128 -16.89 -14.72 15.30
N PHE A 129 -16.67 -15.20 14.08
CA PHE A 129 -16.09 -14.37 13.01
C PHE A 129 -17.02 -13.21 12.65
N ASN A 130 -16.48 -11.98 12.73
CA ASN A 130 -17.18 -10.73 12.43
C ASN A 130 -16.38 -9.79 11.52
N GLY A 131 -15.34 -10.33 10.85
CA GLY A 131 -14.45 -9.61 9.92
C GLY A 131 -12.99 -9.70 10.33
N PRO A 132 -12.58 -9.05 11.44
CA PRO A 132 -11.20 -9.18 11.94
C PRO A 132 -10.93 -10.57 12.54
N ALA A 133 -9.64 -10.97 12.50
CA ALA A 133 -9.16 -12.18 13.14
C ALA A 133 -7.91 -11.89 13.99
N PRO A 134 -7.64 -12.64 15.06
CA PRO A 134 -6.45 -12.45 15.87
C PRO A 134 -5.18 -12.88 15.10
N ASP A 135 -4.08 -12.17 15.34
CA ASP A 135 -2.76 -12.49 14.76
C ASP A 135 -2.09 -13.72 15.41
N ILE A 136 -2.72 -14.27 16.46
CA ILE A 136 -2.26 -15.41 17.23
C ILE A 136 -3.34 -16.50 17.31
N GLY A 137 -2.92 -17.73 17.61
CA GLY A 137 -3.80 -18.88 17.77
C GLY A 137 -4.16 -19.58 16.45
N ASN A 138 -5.20 -20.40 16.49
CA ASN A 138 -5.58 -21.29 15.39
C ASN A 138 -6.73 -20.76 14.53
N THR A 139 -7.23 -19.56 14.82
CA THR A 139 -8.39 -18.97 14.12
C THR A 139 -8.12 -18.86 12.60
N ASN A 140 -6.91 -18.43 12.20
CA ASN A 140 -6.56 -18.28 10.79
C ASN A 140 -6.47 -19.62 10.04
N GLU A 141 -6.03 -20.69 10.70
CA GLU A 141 -6.06 -22.05 10.14
C GLU A 141 -7.51 -22.57 10.01
N ALA A 142 -8.39 -22.25 10.96
CA ALA A 142 -9.81 -22.57 10.85
C ALA A 142 -10.49 -21.80 9.70
N ILE A 143 -10.17 -20.52 9.52
CA ILE A 143 -10.63 -19.71 8.38
C ILE A 143 -10.14 -20.32 7.06
N LYS A 144 -8.84 -20.64 6.95
CA LYS A 144 -8.26 -21.30 5.78
C LYS A 144 -8.98 -22.59 5.43
N LYS A 145 -9.24 -23.44 6.44
CA LYS A 145 -9.98 -24.69 6.28
C LYS A 145 -11.42 -24.46 5.79
N ALA A 146 -12.12 -23.48 6.37
CA ALA A 146 -13.49 -23.13 5.94
C ALA A 146 -13.53 -22.70 4.47
N LEU A 147 -12.59 -21.86 4.06
CA LEU A 147 -12.47 -21.41 2.67
C LEU A 147 -12.08 -22.55 1.72
N GLN A 148 -11.19 -23.45 2.13
CA GLN A 148 -10.83 -24.64 1.37
C GLN A 148 -12.02 -25.59 1.18
N ASN A 149 -12.81 -25.80 2.24
CA ASN A 149 -14.04 -26.59 2.16
C ASN A 149 -15.04 -25.96 1.18
N LEU A 150 -15.19 -24.64 1.19
CA LEU A 150 -16.07 -23.92 0.27
C LEU A 150 -15.65 -24.11 -1.21
N LEU A 151 -14.34 -24.04 -1.51
CA LEU A 151 -13.83 -24.36 -2.86
C LEU A 151 -14.19 -25.81 -3.24
N ALA A 152 -13.98 -26.76 -2.33
CA ALA A 152 -14.27 -28.18 -2.57
C ALA A 152 -15.77 -28.44 -2.80
N GLU A 153 -16.64 -27.82 -2.00
CA GLU A 153 -18.13 -27.89 -2.15
C GLU A 153 -18.57 -27.42 -3.55
N ARG A 154 -17.91 -26.41 -4.10
CA ARG A 154 -18.20 -25.88 -5.45
C ARG A 154 -17.38 -26.54 -6.55
N LYS A 155 -16.53 -27.53 -6.23
CA LYS A 155 -15.61 -28.22 -7.16
C LYS A 155 -14.70 -27.25 -7.93
N LEU A 156 -14.25 -26.18 -7.25
CA LEU A 156 -13.38 -25.17 -7.81
C LEU A 156 -11.91 -25.57 -7.64
N PRO A 157 -11.04 -25.22 -8.60
CA PRO A 157 -9.62 -25.52 -8.52
C PRO A 157 -8.89 -24.65 -7.49
N GLY A 158 -7.72 -25.13 -7.09
CA GLY A 158 -6.78 -24.38 -6.28
C GLY A 158 -6.76 -24.74 -4.81
N GLN A 159 -5.81 -24.14 -4.12
CA GLN A 159 -5.60 -24.30 -2.68
C GLN A 159 -5.59 -22.94 -2.00
N VAL A 160 -6.23 -22.85 -0.85
CA VAL A 160 -6.23 -21.63 -0.05
C VAL A 160 -4.88 -21.48 0.65
N GLU A 161 -4.21 -20.37 0.39
CA GLU A 161 -3.01 -19.94 1.09
C GLU A 161 -3.35 -18.82 2.07
N TYR A 162 -2.64 -18.79 3.18
CA TYR A 162 -2.73 -17.77 4.19
C TYR A 162 -1.37 -17.13 4.42
N ASN A 163 -1.32 -15.80 4.43
CA ASN A 163 -0.15 -15.01 4.76
C ASN A 163 -0.54 -13.92 5.76
N LEU A 164 0.30 -13.72 6.78
CA LEU A 164 0.19 -12.58 7.68
C LEU A 164 0.94 -11.41 7.07
N GLY A 165 0.21 -10.37 6.68
CA GLY A 165 0.74 -9.07 6.27
C GLY A 165 1.08 -8.18 7.48
N GLU A 166 1.55 -6.97 7.23
CA GLU A 166 1.86 -6.01 8.30
C GLU A 166 0.60 -5.51 9.03
N GLN A 167 -0.54 -5.40 8.31
CA GLN A 167 -1.77 -4.81 8.82
C GLN A 167 -3.02 -5.65 8.51
N GLU A 168 -2.87 -6.86 7.96
CA GLU A 168 -4.00 -7.69 7.54
C GLU A 168 -3.65 -9.18 7.49
N HIS A 169 -4.69 -10.01 7.58
CA HIS A 169 -4.63 -11.44 7.27
C HIS A 169 -5.03 -11.63 5.81
N LEU A 170 -4.09 -12.03 4.96
CA LEU A 170 -4.31 -12.23 3.54
C LEU A 170 -4.61 -13.70 3.23
N PHE A 171 -5.78 -13.96 2.67
CA PHE A 171 -6.17 -15.27 2.12
C PHE A 171 -6.28 -15.18 0.59
N ARG A 172 -5.68 -16.13 -0.11
CA ARG A 172 -5.71 -16.23 -1.57
C ARG A 172 -5.86 -17.68 -2.03
N VAL A 173 -6.32 -17.85 -3.26
CA VAL A 173 -6.37 -19.16 -3.93
C VAL A 173 -5.13 -19.28 -4.83
N ALA A 174 -4.31 -20.29 -4.60
CA ALA A 174 -3.17 -20.63 -5.44
C ALA A 174 -3.49 -21.85 -6.33
N GLY A 175 -2.86 -21.92 -7.50
CA GLY A 175 -3.04 -23.05 -8.43
C GLY A 175 -4.35 -23.07 -9.21
N ALA A 176 -5.12 -21.95 -9.15
CA ALA A 176 -6.26 -21.73 -10.04
C ALA A 176 -5.86 -20.75 -11.18
N PRO A 177 -6.47 -20.84 -12.37
CA PRO A 177 -6.18 -19.90 -13.44
C PRO A 177 -6.68 -18.49 -13.07
N MET A 178 -5.74 -17.58 -12.91
CA MET A 178 -5.99 -16.19 -12.50
C MET A 178 -5.43 -15.17 -13.50
N THR A 179 -5.04 -15.59 -14.68
CA THR A 179 -4.58 -14.69 -15.75
C THR A 179 -5.67 -13.68 -16.10
N ILE A 180 -5.34 -12.40 -16.17
CA ILE A 180 -6.28 -11.37 -16.61
C ILE A 180 -6.42 -11.47 -18.13
N CYS A 181 -7.53 -12.02 -18.62
CA CYS A 181 -7.80 -12.23 -20.05
C CYS A 181 -8.23 -10.95 -20.75
N THR A 182 -9.17 -10.20 -20.14
CA THR A 182 -9.71 -8.97 -20.68
C THR A 182 -9.85 -7.89 -19.61
N LEU A 183 -9.83 -6.64 -20.07
CA LEU A 183 -10.06 -5.45 -19.23
C LEU A 183 -11.16 -4.60 -19.85
N HIS A 184 -12.14 -4.22 -19.03
CA HIS A 184 -13.25 -3.36 -19.42
C HIS A 184 -13.35 -2.15 -18.50
N PHE A 185 -13.64 -0.99 -19.10
CA PHE A 185 -13.68 0.31 -18.42
C PHE A 185 -15.04 1.02 -18.67
N PRO A 186 -16.15 0.48 -18.17
CA PRO A 186 -17.44 1.12 -18.34
C PRO A 186 -17.46 2.51 -17.69
N GLY A 187 -18.04 3.48 -18.40
CA GLY A 187 -18.08 4.90 -17.99
C GLY A 187 -16.95 5.75 -18.56
N ALA A 188 -15.95 5.14 -19.20
CA ALA A 188 -14.96 5.88 -19.98
C ALA A 188 -15.59 6.44 -21.25
N GLN A 189 -15.46 7.75 -21.48
CA GLN A 189 -15.98 8.47 -22.65
C GLN A 189 -14.92 9.34 -23.30
N SER A 190 -14.08 10.00 -22.48
CA SER A 190 -13.03 10.91 -22.92
C SER A 190 -11.76 10.19 -23.37
N VAL A 191 -11.61 8.93 -23.00
CA VAL A 191 -10.47 8.07 -23.34
C VAL A 191 -10.99 6.76 -23.92
N SER A 192 -10.48 6.36 -25.08
CA SER A 192 -10.89 5.09 -25.69
C SER A 192 -10.44 3.89 -24.85
N GLU A 193 -11.22 2.81 -24.89
CA GLU A 193 -10.91 1.58 -24.15
C GLU A 193 -9.55 1.01 -24.57
N GLU A 194 -9.18 1.07 -25.86
CA GLU A 194 -7.89 0.63 -26.36
C GLU A 194 -6.73 1.37 -25.71
N LYS A 195 -6.86 2.69 -25.50
CA LYS A 195 -5.84 3.49 -24.83
C LYS A 195 -5.72 3.14 -23.35
N LEU A 196 -6.83 2.86 -22.69
CA LEU A 196 -6.85 2.41 -21.30
C LEU A 196 -6.24 1.00 -21.16
N ILE A 197 -6.57 0.08 -22.06
CA ILE A 197 -5.99 -1.26 -22.13
C ILE A 197 -4.47 -1.17 -22.38
N GLN A 198 -4.03 -0.29 -23.29
CA GLN A 198 -2.61 -0.09 -23.54
C GLN A 198 -1.87 0.42 -22.31
N ALA A 199 -2.46 1.34 -21.55
CA ALA A 199 -1.89 1.85 -20.31
C ALA A 199 -1.85 0.79 -19.19
N ALA A 200 -2.82 -0.12 -19.19
CA ALA A 200 -2.92 -1.24 -18.25
C ALA A 200 -2.23 -2.53 -18.75
N ARG A 201 -1.51 -2.48 -19.85
CA ARG A 201 -0.98 -3.67 -20.56
C ARG A 201 -0.10 -4.58 -19.69
N SER A 202 0.62 -4.01 -18.74
CA SER A 202 1.41 -4.79 -17.77
C SER A 202 0.55 -5.64 -16.83
N SER A 203 -0.75 -5.39 -16.76
CA SER A 203 -1.70 -6.11 -15.90
C SER A 203 -2.45 -7.22 -16.63
N ILE A 204 -2.54 -7.16 -17.97
CA ILE A 204 -3.33 -8.11 -18.77
C ILE A 204 -2.77 -9.53 -18.70
N ASP A 205 -1.45 -9.67 -18.69
CA ASP A 205 -0.79 -11.00 -18.64
C ASP A 205 -0.36 -11.38 -17.21
N SER A 206 -0.80 -10.60 -16.21
CA SER A 206 -0.50 -10.87 -14.81
C SER A 206 -1.62 -11.67 -14.14
N GLU A 207 -1.28 -12.37 -13.07
CA GLU A 207 -2.29 -13.00 -12.22
C GLU A 207 -3.16 -11.94 -11.55
N TYR A 208 -4.46 -12.18 -11.53
CA TYR A 208 -5.40 -11.32 -10.84
C TYR A 208 -5.15 -11.32 -9.33
N SER A 209 -5.08 -10.13 -8.80
CA SER A 209 -5.11 -9.81 -7.37
C SER A 209 -6.08 -8.66 -7.15
N ARG A 210 -6.98 -8.77 -6.21
CA ARG A 210 -7.94 -7.70 -5.86
C ARG A 210 -7.20 -6.43 -5.44
N GLN A 211 -6.13 -6.58 -4.66
CA GLN A 211 -5.30 -5.47 -4.22
C GLN A 211 -4.66 -4.74 -5.41
N SER A 212 -4.03 -5.49 -6.32
CA SER A 212 -3.43 -4.92 -7.52
C SER A 212 -4.48 -4.28 -8.41
N ALA A 213 -5.61 -4.94 -8.66
CA ALA A 213 -6.69 -4.42 -9.48
C ALA A 213 -7.30 -3.12 -8.92
N THR A 214 -7.32 -2.96 -7.58
CA THR A 214 -7.81 -1.74 -6.93
C THR A 214 -6.79 -0.59 -6.99
N THR A 215 -5.51 -0.90 -7.00
CA THR A 215 -4.44 0.10 -6.88
C THR A 215 -3.89 0.57 -8.23
N PHE A 216 -3.74 -0.32 -9.23
CA PHE A 216 -3.12 0.06 -10.50
C PHE A 216 -3.85 1.20 -11.25
N PRO A 217 -5.18 1.35 -11.21
CA PRO A 217 -5.85 2.45 -11.88
C PRO A 217 -5.34 3.82 -11.42
N LYS A 218 -4.99 3.97 -10.16
CA LYS A 218 -4.44 5.20 -9.60
C LYS A 218 -3.10 5.59 -10.24
N TYR A 219 -2.27 4.60 -10.56
CA TYR A 219 -0.92 4.85 -11.07
C TYR A 219 -0.84 4.80 -12.59
N SER A 220 -1.68 3.99 -13.24
CA SER A 220 -1.63 3.76 -14.69
C SER A 220 -2.70 4.52 -15.48
N LEU A 221 -3.91 4.64 -14.94
CA LEU A 221 -5.05 5.22 -15.66
C LEU A 221 -5.34 6.66 -15.25
N TYR A 222 -5.32 6.96 -13.94
CA TYR A 222 -5.59 8.31 -13.44
C TYR A 222 -4.71 9.40 -14.05
N PRO A 223 -3.38 9.18 -14.29
CA PRO A 223 -2.56 10.19 -14.98
C PRO A 223 -3.08 10.58 -16.36
N ILE A 224 -3.71 9.66 -17.11
CA ILE A 224 -4.29 9.93 -18.43
C ILE A 224 -5.45 10.91 -18.29
N TYR A 225 -6.33 10.67 -17.34
CA TYR A 225 -7.48 11.54 -17.06
C TYR A 225 -7.04 12.91 -16.53
N ARG A 226 -6.03 12.94 -15.66
CA ARG A 226 -5.43 14.19 -15.19
C ARG A 226 -4.84 15.03 -16.33
N GLU A 227 -4.23 14.39 -17.33
CA GLU A 227 -3.68 15.09 -18.51
C GLU A 227 -4.78 15.77 -19.32
N LEU A 228 -5.99 15.23 -19.32
CA LEU A 228 -7.17 15.78 -19.98
C LEU A 228 -7.95 16.80 -19.12
N GLY A 229 -7.52 17.04 -17.88
CA GLY A 229 -8.19 17.96 -16.95
C GLY A 229 -9.28 17.32 -16.10
N HIS A 230 -9.49 16.02 -16.17
CA HIS A 230 -10.40 15.29 -15.29
C HIS A 230 -9.74 15.04 -13.92
N LEU A 231 -9.59 16.11 -13.14
CA LEU A 231 -8.84 16.06 -11.87
C LEU A 231 -9.54 15.27 -10.76
N ARG A 232 -10.83 14.97 -10.93
CA ARG A 232 -11.65 14.17 -10.01
C ARG A 232 -12.03 12.80 -10.60
N ALA A 233 -11.34 12.37 -11.63
CA ALA A 233 -11.55 11.02 -12.14
C ALA A 233 -11.33 9.98 -11.05
N SER A 234 -12.22 9.02 -10.97
CA SER A 234 -12.18 7.96 -9.97
C SER A 234 -12.54 6.61 -10.60
N PHE A 235 -12.12 5.55 -9.92
CA PHE A 235 -12.32 4.18 -10.38
C PHE A 235 -13.11 3.43 -9.31
N GLY A 236 -14.17 2.76 -9.75
CA GLY A 236 -15.00 1.92 -8.88
C GLY A 236 -14.27 0.65 -8.46
N LEU A 237 -14.90 -0.12 -7.58
CA LEU A 237 -14.37 -1.40 -7.18
C LEU A 237 -14.26 -2.34 -8.39
N PRO A 238 -13.11 -2.99 -8.60
CA PRO A 238 -12.93 -3.96 -9.67
C PRO A 238 -13.88 -5.14 -9.51
N VAL A 239 -14.47 -5.57 -10.61
CA VAL A 239 -15.30 -6.78 -10.66
C VAL A 239 -14.58 -7.80 -11.52
N ALA A 240 -14.17 -8.90 -10.91
CA ALA A 240 -13.51 -10.03 -11.56
C ALA A 240 -14.53 -11.14 -11.78
N LYS A 241 -14.58 -11.67 -13.02
CA LYS A 241 -15.43 -12.82 -13.35
C LYS A 241 -14.56 -13.91 -13.95
N PRO A 242 -14.77 -15.19 -13.57
CA PRO A 242 -14.05 -16.29 -14.18
C PRO A 242 -14.44 -16.41 -15.66
N VAL A 243 -13.47 -16.67 -16.50
CA VAL A 243 -13.65 -16.97 -17.92
C VAL A 243 -12.84 -18.19 -18.29
N ALA A 244 -13.43 -19.05 -19.13
CA ALA A 244 -12.75 -20.16 -19.75
C ALA A 244 -13.24 -20.28 -21.18
N ASN A 245 -12.37 -20.00 -22.15
CA ASN A 245 -12.63 -20.14 -23.57
C ASN A 245 -11.38 -20.70 -24.28
N ALA A 246 -11.43 -20.86 -25.60
CA ALA A 246 -10.34 -21.46 -26.36
C ALA A 246 -9.03 -20.65 -26.30
N ASP A 247 -9.12 -19.34 -26.08
CA ASP A 247 -8.00 -18.41 -26.16
C ASP A 247 -7.40 -18.08 -24.78
N CYS A 248 -8.23 -18.12 -23.73
CA CYS A 248 -7.80 -17.77 -22.37
C CYS A 248 -8.65 -18.45 -21.30
N GLU A 249 -7.99 -18.94 -20.26
CA GLU A 249 -8.59 -19.38 -19.00
C GLU A 249 -8.09 -18.48 -17.88
N GLY A 250 -9.00 -17.79 -17.18
CA GLY A 250 -8.63 -16.82 -16.15
C GLY A 250 -9.76 -15.90 -15.77
N VAL A 251 -9.54 -14.59 -15.90
CA VAL A 251 -10.41 -13.55 -15.34
C VAL A 251 -10.71 -12.45 -16.36
N ASP A 252 -12.01 -12.15 -16.52
CA ASP A 252 -12.46 -10.88 -17.10
C ASP A 252 -12.55 -9.83 -16.00
N LEU A 253 -11.79 -8.75 -16.13
CA LEU A 253 -11.72 -7.70 -15.14
C LEU A 253 -12.43 -6.44 -15.64
N THR A 254 -13.45 -6.01 -14.92
CA THR A 254 -14.19 -4.77 -15.19
C THR A 254 -13.86 -3.74 -14.11
N ILE A 255 -13.44 -2.55 -14.53
CA ILE A 255 -13.11 -1.43 -13.64
C ILE A 255 -13.98 -0.24 -14.03
N PRO A 256 -15.04 0.05 -13.27
CA PRO A 256 -15.91 1.21 -13.55
C PRO A 256 -15.13 2.52 -13.46
N VAL A 257 -15.36 3.42 -14.41
CA VAL A 257 -14.73 4.74 -14.46
C VAL A 257 -15.79 5.82 -14.24
N THR A 258 -15.46 6.78 -13.39
CA THR A 258 -16.20 8.04 -13.26
C THR A 258 -15.22 9.17 -13.59
N GLU A 259 -15.34 9.72 -14.80
CA GLU A 259 -14.39 10.71 -15.31
C GLU A 259 -14.50 12.05 -14.58
N GLY A 260 -15.72 12.44 -14.20
CA GLY A 260 -16.01 13.76 -13.66
C GLY A 260 -15.90 14.86 -14.72
N ALA A 261 -15.98 16.11 -14.32
CA ALA A 261 -15.88 17.25 -15.21
C ALA A 261 -14.41 17.52 -15.62
N VAL A 262 -14.24 18.16 -16.78
CA VAL A 262 -12.96 18.75 -17.20
C VAL A 262 -12.84 20.12 -16.54
N TYR A 263 -11.77 20.32 -15.77
CA TYR A 263 -11.50 21.58 -15.09
C TYR A 263 -10.52 22.45 -15.89
N SER A 264 -10.76 23.76 -15.85
CA SER A 264 -9.80 24.78 -16.30
C SER A 264 -9.10 25.41 -15.08
N LEU A 265 -7.87 25.87 -15.28
CA LEU A 265 -7.13 26.58 -14.23
C LEU A 265 -7.79 27.96 -13.98
N ALA A 266 -8.18 28.26 -12.77
CA ALA A 266 -8.55 29.61 -12.35
C ALA A 266 -7.28 30.41 -12.07
N LYS A 267 -6.45 29.95 -11.16
CA LYS A 267 -5.16 30.54 -10.75
C LYS A 267 -4.33 29.57 -9.93
N ALA A 268 -3.04 29.87 -9.76
CA ALA A 268 -2.22 29.34 -8.69
C ALA A 268 -2.08 30.41 -7.59
N GLU A 269 -2.24 30.03 -6.34
CA GLU A 269 -2.06 30.87 -5.17
C GLU A 269 -0.87 30.36 -4.36
N TRP A 270 0.15 31.20 -4.22
CA TRP A 270 1.38 30.85 -3.53
C TRP A 270 1.39 31.44 -2.11
N SER A 271 1.92 30.66 -1.17
CA SER A 271 2.11 31.09 0.21
C SER A 271 3.41 30.54 0.77
N GLY A 272 4.09 31.31 1.64
CA GLY A 272 5.39 30.93 2.24
C GLY A 272 6.59 31.17 1.33
N ASN A 273 6.40 31.68 0.12
CA ASN A 273 7.45 32.08 -0.81
C ASN A 273 7.99 33.47 -0.44
N GLN A 274 9.27 33.56 -0.09
CA GLN A 274 9.97 34.79 0.27
C GLN A 274 11.09 35.12 -0.72
N VAL A 275 11.69 34.11 -1.31
CA VAL A 275 12.84 34.22 -2.21
C VAL A 275 12.40 34.50 -3.64
N LEU A 276 11.36 33.87 -4.12
CA LEU A 276 10.79 34.09 -5.44
C LEU A 276 9.41 34.72 -5.33
N SER A 277 9.16 35.73 -6.17
CA SER A 277 7.84 36.35 -6.26
C SER A 277 6.80 35.42 -6.86
N ALA A 278 5.51 35.64 -6.57
CA ALA A 278 4.42 34.88 -7.15
C ALA A 278 4.48 34.86 -8.68
N LYS A 279 4.88 35.99 -9.30
CA LYS A 279 5.04 36.08 -10.77
C LYS A 279 6.13 35.15 -11.28
N GLU A 280 7.29 35.07 -10.62
CA GLU A 280 8.38 34.15 -11.02
C GLU A 280 7.96 32.70 -10.87
N LEU A 281 7.16 32.40 -9.83
CA LEU A 281 6.60 31.07 -9.60
C LEU A 281 5.56 30.70 -10.67
N ASP A 282 4.67 31.63 -11.06
CA ASP A 282 3.70 31.42 -12.14
C ASP A 282 4.41 31.23 -13.50
N ASP A 283 5.43 32.03 -13.77
CA ASP A 283 6.24 31.91 -15.00
C ASP A 283 6.95 30.54 -15.04
N ALA A 284 7.46 30.05 -13.92
CA ALA A 284 8.09 28.72 -13.79
C ALA A 284 7.08 27.59 -13.88
N LEU A 285 5.88 27.74 -13.28
CA LEU A 285 4.79 26.77 -13.35
C LEU A 285 4.33 26.58 -14.81
N GLY A 286 4.37 27.65 -15.59
CA GLY A 286 4.11 27.62 -17.03
C GLY A 286 2.66 27.31 -17.41
N MET A 287 1.72 27.48 -16.50
CA MET A 287 0.28 27.32 -16.73
C MET A 287 -0.42 28.68 -16.70
N LYS A 288 -1.46 28.82 -17.53
CA LYS A 288 -2.19 30.11 -17.65
C LYS A 288 -3.65 29.92 -17.17
N PRO A 289 -4.22 30.95 -16.53
CA PRO A 289 -5.64 30.96 -16.23
C PRO A 289 -6.48 30.77 -17.51
N GLY A 290 -7.54 29.93 -17.38
CA GLY A 290 -8.44 29.59 -18.48
C GLY A 290 -8.03 28.37 -19.32
N GLU A 291 -6.77 27.93 -19.29
CA GLU A 291 -6.39 26.69 -19.97
C GLU A 291 -6.86 25.45 -19.19
N VAL A 292 -6.95 24.32 -19.87
CA VAL A 292 -7.25 23.03 -19.23
C VAL A 292 -6.26 22.77 -18.10
N ALA A 293 -6.77 22.42 -16.94
CA ALA A 293 -5.95 22.11 -15.76
C ALA A 293 -5.27 20.73 -15.94
N ASN A 294 -4.33 20.67 -16.89
CA ASN A 294 -3.58 19.49 -17.24
C ASN A 294 -2.64 19.10 -16.10
N GLY A 295 -2.93 17.96 -15.41
CA GLY A 295 -2.19 17.53 -14.25
C GLY A 295 -0.73 17.19 -14.54
N LYS A 296 -0.41 16.66 -15.71
CA LYS A 296 0.98 16.37 -16.11
C LYS A 296 1.79 17.65 -16.34
N LYS A 297 1.17 18.66 -16.98
CA LYS A 297 1.77 19.98 -17.13
C LYS A 297 1.99 20.65 -15.78
N PHE A 298 1.04 20.52 -14.86
CA PHE A 298 1.14 21.01 -13.49
C PHE A 298 2.32 20.38 -12.73
N ASP A 299 2.42 19.04 -12.74
CA ASP A 299 3.51 18.32 -12.07
C ASP A 299 4.89 18.71 -12.64
N LYS A 300 4.98 18.86 -13.96
CA LYS A 300 6.18 19.39 -14.62
C LYS A 300 6.48 20.82 -14.17
N GLY A 301 5.48 21.68 -14.12
CA GLY A 301 5.61 23.06 -13.66
C GLY A 301 6.12 23.14 -12.22
N LEU A 302 5.59 22.33 -11.32
CA LEU A 302 6.13 22.24 -9.94
C LEU A 302 7.60 21.79 -9.92
N SER A 303 8.00 20.88 -10.80
CA SER A 303 9.41 20.51 -10.97
C SER A 303 10.27 21.68 -11.46
N ASP A 304 9.76 22.48 -12.37
CA ASP A 304 10.47 23.65 -12.88
C ASP A 304 10.55 24.78 -11.84
N VAL A 305 9.53 24.95 -10.99
CA VAL A 305 9.58 25.80 -9.80
C VAL A 305 10.68 25.32 -8.83
N LYS A 306 10.81 24.03 -8.56
CA LYS A 306 11.92 23.49 -7.75
C LYS A 306 13.28 23.85 -8.32
N LYS A 307 13.44 23.75 -9.64
CA LYS A 307 14.67 24.14 -10.33
C LYS A 307 14.94 25.64 -10.21
N ALA A 308 13.89 26.48 -10.25
CA ALA A 308 14.04 27.91 -10.04
C ALA A 308 14.59 28.22 -8.64
N TYR A 309 14.04 27.61 -7.60
CA TYR A 309 14.60 27.69 -6.24
C TYR A 309 16.03 27.14 -6.13
N GLY A 310 16.33 26.05 -6.82
CA GLY A 310 17.66 25.42 -6.86
C GLY A 310 18.75 26.37 -7.40
N LYS A 311 18.42 27.30 -8.31
CA LYS A 311 19.34 28.35 -8.79
C LYS A 311 19.76 29.34 -7.70
N HIS A 312 18.95 29.48 -6.67
CA HIS A 312 19.18 30.36 -5.52
C HIS A 312 19.66 29.62 -4.28
N GLY A 313 20.05 28.34 -4.41
CA GLY A 313 20.57 27.51 -3.32
C GLY A 313 19.51 26.84 -2.46
N TYR A 314 18.24 26.95 -2.76
CA TYR A 314 17.15 26.32 -2.02
C TYR A 314 16.81 24.94 -2.58
N ILE A 315 17.73 24.00 -2.44
CA ILE A 315 17.66 22.65 -3.03
C ILE A 315 16.71 21.70 -2.29
N GLN A 316 16.24 22.08 -1.11
CA GLN A 316 15.32 21.28 -0.30
C GLN A 316 13.90 21.86 -0.25
N VAL A 317 13.57 22.77 -1.17
CA VAL A 317 12.24 23.33 -1.24
C VAL A 317 11.17 22.25 -1.36
N GLN A 318 10.13 22.38 -0.55
CA GLN A 318 8.95 21.50 -0.56
C GLN A 318 7.73 22.33 -0.95
N MET A 319 6.86 21.74 -1.74
CA MET A 319 5.59 22.34 -2.14
C MET A 319 4.45 21.41 -1.84
N SER A 320 3.37 21.97 -1.27
CA SER A 320 2.16 21.26 -0.89
C SER A 320 0.97 21.86 -1.65
N PRO A 321 0.69 21.39 -2.87
CA PRO A 321 -0.45 21.86 -3.64
C PRO A 321 -1.75 21.27 -3.12
N THR A 322 -2.76 22.10 -2.95
CA THR A 322 -4.13 21.72 -2.59
C THR A 322 -5.08 22.31 -3.64
N PRO A 323 -5.82 21.46 -4.37
CA PRO A 323 -6.79 21.95 -5.33
C PRO A 323 -8.08 22.39 -4.63
N GLU A 324 -8.60 23.57 -4.98
CA GLU A 324 -9.94 24.02 -4.63
C GLU A 324 -10.80 24.08 -5.89
N PHE A 325 -11.90 23.37 -5.90
CA PHE A 325 -12.78 23.22 -7.05
C PHE A 325 -13.98 24.13 -6.96
N GLU A 326 -14.27 24.84 -8.04
CA GLU A 326 -15.49 25.62 -8.24
C GLU A 326 -16.38 24.86 -9.23
N ASP A 327 -17.20 23.93 -8.71
CA ASP A 327 -17.93 22.98 -9.55
C ASP A 327 -18.95 23.66 -10.48
N GLY A 328 -19.58 24.76 -10.04
CA GLY A 328 -20.56 25.49 -10.85
C GLY A 328 -20.00 26.07 -12.15
N VAL A 329 -18.69 26.27 -12.25
CA VAL A 329 -18.00 26.84 -13.44
C VAL A 329 -16.83 25.96 -13.90
N THR A 330 -16.67 24.76 -13.34
CA THR A 330 -15.60 23.80 -13.67
C THR A 330 -14.21 24.43 -13.66
N LYS A 331 -13.91 25.19 -12.62
CA LYS A 331 -12.62 25.81 -12.41
C LYS A 331 -11.91 25.23 -11.19
N VAL A 332 -10.58 25.24 -11.24
CA VAL A 332 -9.74 24.84 -10.10
C VAL A 332 -8.74 25.92 -9.78
N THR A 333 -8.63 26.26 -8.51
CA THR A 333 -7.54 27.07 -7.94
C THR A 333 -6.57 26.13 -7.23
N PHE A 334 -5.28 26.17 -7.57
CA PHE A 334 -4.27 25.45 -6.81
C PHE A 334 -3.67 26.36 -5.75
N LYS A 335 -3.96 26.07 -4.47
CA LYS A 335 -3.28 26.68 -3.33
C LYS A 335 -1.99 25.92 -3.05
N ILE A 336 -0.86 26.59 -3.16
CA ILE A 336 0.46 25.96 -3.08
C ILE A 336 1.23 26.55 -1.92
N GLY A 337 1.30 25.81 -0.82
CA GLY A 337 2.18 26.14 0.31
C GLY A 337 3.62 25.81 -0.06
N VAL A 338 4.53 26.78 0.12
CA VAL A 338 5.96 26.64 -0.15
C VAL A 338 6.71 26.65 1.18
N ASN A 339 7.50 25.63 1.42
CA ASN A 339 8.53 25.59 2.46
C ASN A 339 9.90 25.64 1.74
N GLU A 340 10.50 26.80 1.72
CA GLU A 340 11.74 27.04 0.97
C GLU A 340 12.94 26.26 1.54
N GLY A 341 12.93 25.99 2.84
CA GLY A 341 14.05 25.37 3.54
C GLY A 341 15.26 26.30 3.67
N PRO A 342 16.43 25.80 4.06
CA PRO A 342 17.63 26.61 4.18
C PRO A 342 18.32 26.84 2.83
N GLN A 343 19.02 27.96 2.70
CA GLN A 343 19.87 28.28 1.53
C GLN A 343 21.23 27.59 1.66
N TYR A 344 21.60 26.84 0.64
CA TYR A 344 22.90 26.15 0.54
C TYR A 344 23.93 26.99 -0.20
N ARG A 345 25.19 26.82 0.20
CA ARG A 345 26.35 27.43 -0.42
C ARG A 345 27.21 26.39 -1.12
N MET A 346 27.93 26.83 -2.14
CA MET A 346 28.91 26.00 -2.84
C MET A 346 30.08 25.66 -1.91
N GLY A 347 30.44 24.41 -1.83
CA GLY A 347 31.65 23.91 -1.20
C GLY A 347 32.80 23.74 -2.19
N GLN A 348 33.33 22.55 -2.27
CA GLN A 348 34.37 22.18 -3.22
C GLN A 348 33.78 21.47 -4.43
N VAL A 349 34.46 21.59 -5.57
CA VAL A 349 34.22 20.79 -6.77
C VAL A 349 35.44 19.92 -7.02
N GLU A 350 35.20 18.65 -7.27
CA GLU A 350 36.21 17.65 -7.64
C GLU A 350 35.90 17.12 -9.04
N PHE A 351 36.93 17.06 -9.91
CA PHE A 351 36.86 16.49 -11.26
C PHE A 351 37.59 15.16 -11.27
N LYS A 352 36.88 14.06 -11.28
CA LYS A 352 37.41 12.70 -11.21
C LYS A 352 37.28 11.97 -12.55
N GLY A 353 38.27 11.14 -12.90
CA GLY A 353 38.29 10.38 -14.16
C GLY A 353 38.74 11.18 -15.38
N PHE A 354 39.07 12.45 -15.21
CA PHE A 354 39.69 13.29 -16.25
C PHE A 354 41.22 13.16 -16.21
N SER A 355 41.89 13.49 -17.32
CA SER A 355 43.34 13.65 -17.28
C SER A 355 43.73 14.81 -16.36
N PRO A 356 44.94 14.84 -15.76
CA PRO A 356 45.35 15.94 -14.89
C PRO A 356 45.29 17.31 -15.60
N VAL A 357 45.58 17.35 -16.92
CA VAL A 357 45.51 18.57 -17.73
C VAL A 357 44.04 19.02 -17.91
N ASP A 358 43.16 18.10 -18.27
CA ASP A 358 41.73 18.44 -18.46
C ASP A 358 41.09 18.86 -17.16
N ALA A 359 41.39 18.17 -16.04
CA ALA A 359 40.87 18.52 -14.71
C ALA A 359 41.33 19.94 -14.31
N ALA A 360 42.59 20.31 -14.57
CA ALA A 360 43.10 21.67 -14.30
C ALA A 360 42.38 22.73 -15.14
N LEU A 361 42.19 22.46 -16.44
CA LEU A 361 41.46 23.37 -17.34
C LEU A 361 39.98 23.53 -16.94
N LEU A 362 39.33 22.42 -16.50
CA LEU A 362 37.95 22.50 -16.01
C LEU A 362 37.87 23.31 -14.71
N ALA A 363 38.82 23.11 -13.79
CA ALA A 363 38.87 23.84 -12.52
C ALA A 363 39.16 25.36 -12.76
N GLU A 364 40.01 25.73 -13.72
CA GLU A 364 40.24 27.10 -14.09
C GLU A 364 39.00 27.79 -14.65
N LYS A 365 38.25 27.09 -15.51
CA LYS A 365 37.00 27.60 -16.11
C LYS A 365 35.83 27.63 -15.14
N TRP A 366 35.92 26.92 -13.99
CA TRP A 366 34.84 26.82 -13.02
C TRP A 366 34.68 28.13 -12.22
N THR A 367 33.60 28.85 -12.43
CA THR A 367 33.39 30.19 -11.83
C THR A 367 32.51 30.20 -10.58
N LEU A 368 31.79 29.11 -10.27
CA LEU A 368 30.98 28.98 -9.05
C LEU A 368 31.90 28.75 -7.85
N LYS A 369 32.27 29.84 -7.15
CA LYS A 369 33.27 29.82 -6.07
C LYS A 369 32.73 29.19 -4.78
N SER A 370 33.60 28.54 -4.04
CA SER A 370 33.33 28.08 -2.68
C SER A 370 32.87 29.26 -1.78
N GLY A 371 31.82 29.04 -0.97
CA GLY A 371 31.16 30.02 -0.15
C GLY A 371 30.09 30.86 -0.85
N GLY A 372 30.04 30.87 -2.19
CA GLY A 372 28.97 31.51 -2.97
C GLY A 372 27.66 30.77 -2.81
N ILE A 373 26.54 31.40 -3.22
CA ILE A 373 25.21 30.73 -3.25
C ILE A 373 25.31 29.54 -4.23
N TYR A 374 24.86 28.38 -3.79
CA TYR A 374 24.84 27.21 -4.64
C TYR A 374 23.79 27.34 -5.74
N ASP A 375 24.21 27.29 -7.00
CA ASP A 375 23.32 27.20 -8.16
C ASP A 375 23.29 25.77 -8.67
N GLN A 376 22.20 25.05 -8.38
CA GLN A 376 22.02 23.65 -8.77
C GLN A 376 22.07 23.45 -10.30
N SER A 377 21.71 24.47 -11.07
CA SER A 377 21.75 24.40 -12.54
C SER A 377 23.13 24.65 -13.12
N TYR A 378 24.08 25.13 -12.33
CA TYR A 378 25.38 25.63 -12.81
C TYR A 378 26.19 24.52 -13.49
N ALA A 379 26.34 23.36 -12.91
CA ALA A 379 27.13 22.26 -13.48
C ALA A 379 26.66 21.88 -14.89
N ALA A 380 25.33 21.71 -15.08
CA ALA A 380 24.78 21.40 -16.39
C ALA A 380 24.99 22.50 -17.41
N ARG A 381 24.93 23.78 -16.98
CA ARG A 381 25.18 24.93 -17.83
C ARG A 381 26.66 25.04 -18.19
N PHE A 382 27.55 24.82 -17.22
CA PHE A 382 28.99 24.85 -17.40
C PHE A 382 29.45 23.85 -18.48
N PHE A 383 28.97 22.63 -18.44
CA PHE A 383 29.36 21.61 -19.44
C PHE A 383 28.76 21.87 -20.83
N ARG A 384 27.64 22.58 -20.92
CA ARG A 384 27.05 22.95 -22.23
C ARG A 384 27.72 24.14 -22.90
N ALA A 385 28.27 25.04 -22.10
CA ALA A 385 28.86 26.29 -22.59
C ALA A 385 30.38 26.35 -22.37
N ASP A 386 30.81 26.51 -21.12
CA ASP A 386 32.19 26.88 -20.79
C ASP A 386 33.20 25.74 -20.97
N ALA A 387 32.75 24.49 -20.72
CA ALA A 387 33.58 23.27 -20.82
C ALA A 387 33.25 22.42 -22.06
N HIS A 388 32.34 22.86 -22.93
CA HIS A 388 31.89 22.09 -24.09
C HIS A 388 33.04 21.58 -24.97
N GLU A 389 34.00 22.41 -25.28
CA GLU A 389 35.16 22.07 -26.12
C GLU A 389 36.03 20.99 -25.49
N ILE A 390 36.26 21.06 -24.15
CA ILE A 390 37.07 20.08 -23.42
C ILE A 390 36.39 18.70 -23.49
N VAL A 391 35.09 18.65 -23.14
CA VAL A 391 34.32 17.40 -23.15
C VAL A 391 34.22 16.82 -24.57
N SER A 392 33.91 17.67 -25.56
CA SER A 392 33.82 17.22 -26.96
C SER A 392 35.15 16.67 -27.48
N ARG A 393 36.29 17.26 -27.11
CA ARG A 393 37.60 16.71 -27.44
C ARG A 393 37.84 15.35 -26.85
N ILE A 394 37.51 15.15 -25.57
CA ILE A 394 37.62 13.86 -24.86
C ILE A 394 36.77 12.81 -25.55
N PHE A 395 35.54 13.14 -25.89
CA PHE A 395 34.59 12.19 -26.52
C PHE A 395 35.07 11.81 -27.94
N LYS A 396 35.49 12.75 -28.75
CA LYS A 396 36.05 12.50 -30.09
C LYS A 396 37.32 11.65 -30.04
N ALA A 397 38.20 11.88 -29.07
CA ALA A 397 39.43 11.11 -28.91
C ALA A 397 39.13 9.66 -28.55
N ARG A 398 38.06 9.39 -27.76
CA ARG A 398 37.62 8.05 -27.45
C ARG A 398 36.97 7.35 -28.65
N GLU A 399 36.10 8.02 -29.35
CA GLU A 399 35.45 7.54 -30.55
C GLU A 399 36.49 7.13 -31.62
N SER A 400 37.52 7.97 -31.85
CA SER A 400 38.61 7.65 -32.78
C SER A 400 39.45 6.45 -32.39
N GLN A 401 39.43 6.04 -31.10
CA GLN A 401 40.08 4.84 -30.59
C GLN A 401 39.15 3.63 -30.60
N GLY A 402 37.93 3.72 -31.07
CA GLY A 402 36.94 2.68 -31.05
C GLY A 402 36.47 2.29 -29.62
N LYS A 403 36.67 3.17 -28.64
CA LYS A 403 36.23 2.98 -27.24
C LYS A 403 34.81 3.48 -27.04
N PRO A 404 34.05 2.89 -26.10
CA PRO A 404 32.75 3.42 -25.76
C PRO A 404 32.84 4.86 -25.26
N LEU A 405 31.77 5.64 -25.51
CA LEU A 405 31.70 7.01 -25.00
C LEU A 405 31.59 6.97 -23.47
N PRO A 406 32.36 7.80 -22.78
CA PRO A 406 32.34 7.85 -21.32
C PRO A 406 31.05 8.48 -20.82
N ASN A 407 30.63 8.08 -19.65
CA ASN A 407 29.50 8.70 -18.96
C ASN A 407 30.00 9.86 -18.08
N LEU A 408 29.46 11.07 -18.34
CA LEU A 408 29.72 12.25 -17.51
C LEU A 408 28.56 12.43 -16.52
N SER A 409 28.86 12.32 -15.24
CA SER A 409 27.90 12.46 -14.17
C SER A 409 28.27 13.53 -13.15
N THR A 410 27.27 14.15 -12.54
CA THR A 410 27.44 15.13 -11.46
C THR A 410 26.76 14.59 -10.22
N HIS A 411 27.51 14.48 -9.12
CA HIS A 411 27.02 14.02 -7.83
C HIS A 411 27.04 15.18 -6.85
N GLU A 412 25.87 15.57 -6.37
CA GLU A 412 25.69 16.56 -5.32
C GLU A 412 25.81 15.89 -3.96
N ASN A 413 26.65 16.46 -3.09
CA ASN A 413 26.79 15.99 -1.71
C ASN A 413 26.45 17.12 -0.73
N PRO A 414 25.15 17.34 -0.45
CA PRO A 414 24.70 18.37 0.48
C PRO A 414 24.91 17.96 1.93
N ASN A 415 25.59 18.78 2.70
CA ASN A 415 25.70 18.66 4.14
C ASN A 415 24.64 19.52 4.82
N ARG A 416 23.67 18.87 5.51
CA ARG A 416 22.54 19.55 6.15
C ARG A 416 22.94 20.37 7.40
N GLN A 417 24.06 20.07 8.03
CA GLN A 417 24.51 20.79 9.23
C GLN A 417 25.25 22.06 8.85
N THR A 418 26.11 21.99 7.84
CA THR A 418 26.91 23.14 7.39
C THR A 418 26.26 23.94 6.28
N LEU A 419 25.19 23.44 5.68
CA LEU A 419 24.50 23.99 4.52
C LEU A 419 25.44 24.21 3.32
N ILE A 420 26.39 23.30 3.13
CA ILE A 420 27.37 23.33 2.04
C ILE A 420 27.09 22.14 1.11
N VAL A 421 27.17 22.39 -0.21
CA VAL A 421 27.11 21.37 -1.24
C VAL A 421 28.48 21.20 -1.86
N ASN A 422 29.08 20.02 -1.71
CA ASN A 422 30.27 19.65 -2.49
C ASN A 422 29.82 18.91 -3.76
N LEU A 423 30.54 19.13 -4.85
CA LEU A 423 30.26 18.48 -6.12
C LEU A 423 31.37 17.51 -6.49
N LEU A 424 31.01 16.31 -6.89
CA LEU A 424 31.88 15.38 -7.59
C LEU A 424 31.39 15.27 -9.04
N ILE A 425 32.24 15.67 -9.95
CA ILE A 425 32.01 15.53 -11.38
C ILE A 425 32.87 14.39 -11.86
N GLU A 426 32.24 13.32 -12.30
CA GLU A 426 32.91 12.06 -12.58
C GLU A 426 32.73 11.67 -14.04
N LEU A 427 33.85 11.37 -14.70
CA LEU A 427 33.92 10.80 -16.03
C LEU A 427 34.25 9.31 -15.89
N LYS A 428 33.29 8.44 -16.21
CA LYS A 428 33.44 6.97 -16.15
C LYS A 428 33.48 6.37 -17.53
N ASP A 429 34.30 5.34 -17.67
CA ASP A 429 34.36 4.48 -18.85
C ASP A 429 33.11 3.65 -19.03
#